data_40737331f420efa5d5c0d5848d036b57
#
_entry.id   40737331f420efa5d5c0d5848d036b57
#
_cell.length_a   1.000
_cell.length_b   1.000
_cell.length_c   1.000
_cell.angle_alpha   90.00
_cell.angle_beta   90.00
_cell.angle_gamma   90.00
#
_symmetry.space_group_name_H-M   'P 1'
#
loop_
_entity.id
_entity.type
_entity.pdbx_description
1 polymer ?
#
loop_
_entity_poly.entity_id
_entity_poly.type
_entity_poly.pdbx_seq_one_letter_code
_entity_poly.pdbx_strand_id
1 'polypeptide(L)'
;MMWRDGEVGGVRQIWGSRPRRCAELVVKVTRAPAGADTLLAGTAVRAVAYETLTGLPEVGEAVRLEVSALARGLGTGGHAMLATRLSVLPEDPASGGHLVKARYMPDQVMVTGVDEQDTPHHRLLSAPVGTLTLGGVPVVVADLHSSLPAVVAGVRAGAAGGLPGRGEAAPRVVYVMTDGGALPLPYSRTVAALTGAGWLAGTVTAGQAWGGDVEAASLHNALLAARHVLGADVVVVAQGPGNLGTDTPWGFSGVACGDAVNAVATLGGRPVACLRVSQADARDRHRGVSHHSLTAYGRVALAGADVVLPELEETGDGLAARVRRDAQGLCGPREGQRHRLVAVSTSGLREALEAAQRQTGLRLSTMGRGLEQDEAAFLAAAAAGRHARALLTAGATGRP
;
A
#
# COMPACT_ATOMS: atom_id res chain seq x y z
N MET A 1 -5.05 -13.04 -23.25
CA MET A 1 -5.13 -13.69 -21.94
C MET A 1 -4.92 -15.19 -22.08
N MET A 2 -4.20 -15.80 -21.16
CA MET A 2 -3.90 -17.24 -21.18
C MET A 2 -4.71 -17.94 -20.09
N TRP A 3 -5.49 -18.94 -20.48
CA TRP A 3 -6.38 -19.65 -19.56
C TRP A 3 -5.95 -21.08 -19.37
N ARG A 4 -6.14 -21.61 -18.15
CA ARG A 4 -5.98 -23.04 -17.81
C ARG A 4 -7.16 -23.47 -16.95
N ASP A 5 -7.66 -24.68 -17.20
CA ASP A 5 -8.50 -25.33 -16.21
C ASP A 5 -7.63 -26.21 -15.33
N GLY A 6 -8.01 -26.34 -14.08
CA GLY A 6 -7.26 -27.09 -13.09
C GLY A 6 -8.16 -27.60 -11.98
N GLU A 7 -7.59 -28.42 -11.11
CA GLU A 7 -8.19 -28.95 -9.91
C GLU A 7 -7.43 -28.46 -8.69
N VAL A 8 -8.13 -28.01 -7.67
CA VAL A 8 -7.53 -27.56 -6.40
C VAL A 8 -6.94 -28.76 -5.66
N GLY A 9 -5.63 -28.85 -5.61
CA GLY A 9 -4.90 -29.88 -4.90
C GLY A 9 -4.67 -29.61 -3.41
N GLY A 10 -4.79 -28.34 -3.00
CA GLY A 10 -4.61 -27.95 -1.60
C GLY A 10 -4.73 -26.45 -1.35
N VAL A 11 -5.06 -26.10 -0.13
CA VAL A 11 -5.06 -24.72 0.38
C VAL A 11 -3.81 -24.52 1.21
N ARG A 12 -2.93 -23.60 0.81
CA ARG A 12 -1.67 -23.32 1.52
C ARG A 12 -1.87 -22.36 2.68
N GLN A 13 -2.63 -21.31 2.45
CA GLN A 13 -2.86 -20.27 3.45
C GLN A 13 -4.14 -19.51 3.13
N ILE A 14 -4.85 -19.08 4.16
CA ILE A 14 -5.96 -18.12 4.09
C ILE A 14 -5.60 -16.96 4.99
N TRP A 15 -5.84 -15.73 4.52
CA TRP A 15 -5.64 -14.52 5.31
C TRP A 15 -6.79 -13.52 5.11
N GLY A 16 -6.81 -12.48 5.94
CA GLY A 16 -7.92 -11.52 5.99
C GLY A 16 -9.10 -12.03 6.84
N SER A 17 -10.16 -11.26 6.87
CA SER A 17 -11.41 -11.56 7.58
C SER A 17 -12.58 -11.67 6.62
N ARG A 18 -13.60 -12.48 6.99
CA ARG A 18 -14.85 -12.55 6.20
C ARG A 18 -15.51 -11.18 6.09
N PRO A 19 -16.13 -10.87 4.96
CA PRO A 19 -16.27 -11.65 3.72
C PRO A 19 -15.12 -11.37 2.70
N ARG A 20 -14.00 -10.80 3.13
CA ARG A 20 -12.90 -10.33 2.28
C ARG A 20 -11.62 -11.16 2.44
N ARG A 21 -11.76 -12.47 2.66
CA ARG A 21 -10.62 -13.37 2.75
C ARG A 21 -9.98 -13.57 1.38
N CYS A 22 -8.69 -13.86 1.40
CA CYS A 22 -7.91 -14.29 0.25
C CYS A 22 -7.25 -15.64 0.57
N ALA A 23 -7.18 -16.55 -0.40
CA ALA A 23 -6.55 -17.85 -0.25
C ALA A 23 -5.44 -18.07 -1.28
N GLU A 24 -4.32 -18.61 -0.82
CA GLU A 24 -3.30 -19.19 -1.69
C GLU A 24 -3.54 -20.70 -1.82
N LEU A 25 -3.66 -21.14 -3.06
CA LEU A 25 -3.98 -22.49 -3.45
C LEU A 25 -2.81 -23.14 -4.19
N VAL A 26 -2.73 -24.45 -4.15
CA VAL A 26 -2.01 -25.26 -5.14
C VAL A 26 -3.04 -25.85 -6.08
N VAL A 27 -2.90 -25.57 -7.38
CA VAL A 27 -3.82 -26.05 -8.40
C VAL A 27 -3.03 -26.90 -9.41
N LYS A 28 -3.50 -28.11 -9.68
CA LYS A 28 -2.97 -28.95 -10.74
C LYS A 28 -3.70 -28.64 -12.04
N VAL A 29 -2.99 -28.16 -13.05
CA VAL A 29 -3.56 -27.92 -14.38
C VAL A 29 -4.09 -29.24 -14.94
N THR A 30 -5.34 -29.27 -15.35
CA THR A 30 -5.98 -30.44 -15.96
C THR A 30 -6.16 -30.27 -17.47
N ARG A 31 -6.31 -29.01 -17.93
CA ARG A 31 -6.51 -28.70 -19.36
C ARG A 31 -5.83 -27.40 -19.76
N ALA A 32 -5.14 -27.43 -20.88
CA ALA A 32 -4.60 -26.29 -21.59
C ALA A 32 -5.17 -26.22 -23.01
N PRO A 33 -5.23 -25.04 -23.67
CA PRO A 33 -5.62 -24.93 -25.06
C PRO A 33 -4.69 -25.74 -25.99
N ALA A 34 -5.19 -26.16 -27.14
CA ALA A 34 -4.35 -26.74 -28.19
C ALA A 34 -3.26 -25.73 -28.60
N GLY A 35 -2.02 -26.20 -28.72
CA GLY A 35 -0.87 -25.35 -29.07
C GLY A 35 -0.27 -24.57 -27.89
N ALA A 36 -0.71 -24.80 -26.66
CA ALA A 36 -0.05 -24.23 -25.48
C ALA A 36 1.35 -24.85 -25.31
N ASP A 37 2.34 -24.03 -25.00
CA ASP A 37 3.74 -24.39 -24.82
C ASP A 37 4.22 -24.38 -23.36
N THR A 38 3.39 -23.84 -22.46
CA THR A 38 3.72 -23.73 -21.03
C THR A 38 2.51 -24.01 -20.15
N LEU A 39 2.77 -24.33 -18.89
CA LEU A 39 1.74 -24.65 -17.89
C LEU A 39 0.73 -25.68 -18.43
N LEU A 40 1.25 -26.81 -18.91
CA LEU A 40 0.50 -27.90 -19.52
C LEU A 40 -0.22 -28.73 -18.44
N ALA A 41 -1.14 -29.60 -18.89
CA ALA A 41 -1.80 -30.56 -18.02
C ALA A 41 -0.78 -31.38 -17.21
N GLY A 42 -1.04 -31.52 -15.91
CA GLY A 42 -0.11 -32.13 -14.94
C GLY A 42 0.76 -31.11 -14.19
N THR A 43 0.92 -29.87 -14.67
CA THR A 43 1.71 -28.85 -13.99
C THR A 43 1.00 -28.38 -12.72
N ALA A 44 1.72 -28.29 -11.60
CA ALA A 44 1.23 -27.65 -10.37
C ALA A 44 1.59 -26.16 -10.37
N VAL A 45 0.61 -25.30 -10.09
CA VAL A 45 0.78 -23.85 -9.99
C VAL A 45 0.22 -23.33 -8.67
N ARG A 46 0.80 -22.25 -8.18
CA ARG A 46 0.18 -21.49 -7.09
C ARG A 46 -0.87 -20.56 -7.67
N ALA A 47 -2.02 -20.47 -7.03
CA ALA A 47 -3.09 -19.57 -7.44
C ALA A 47 -3.63 -18.77 -6.26
N VAL A 48 -4.22 -17.63 -6.55
CA VAL A 48 -4.90 -16.78 -5.56
C VAL A 48 -6.40 -16.76 -5.87
N ALA A 49 -7.22 -16.95 -4.84
CA ALA A 49 -8.67 -16.82 -4.88
C ALA A 49 -9.12 -15.71 -3.91
N TYR A 50 -10.10 -14.92 -4.35
CA TYR A 50 -10.74 -13.88 -3.55
C TYR A 50 -12.14 -14.32 -3.15
N GLU A 51 -12.41 -14.38 -1.83
CA GLU A 51 -13.73 -14.79 -1.31
C GLU A 51 -14.86 -13.92 -1.87
N THR A 52 -14.63 -12.62 -2.00
CA THR A 52 -15.61 -11.65 -2.53
C THR A 52 -16.00 -11.92 -4.00
N LEU A 53 -15.08 -12.45 -4.81
CA LEU A 53 -15.33 -12.64 -6.26
C LEU A 53 -15.91 -14.01 -6.57
N THR A 54 -15.32 -15.08 -6.01
CA THR A 54 -15.61 -16.45 -6.43
C THR A 54 -15.99 -17.36 -5.27
N GLY A 55 -16.00 -16.86 -4.05
CA GLY A 55 -15.89 -17.69 -2.87
C GLY A 55 -14.51 -18.37 -2.80
N LEU A 56 -14.23 -19.10 -1.74
CA LEU A 56 -13.01 -19.89 -1.61
C LEU A 56 -13.30 -21.34 -2.03
N PRO A 57 -12.59 -21.88 -3.05
CA PRO A 57 -12.83 -23.26 -3.49
C PRO A 57 -12.28 -24.26 -2.48
N GLU A 58 -12.86 -25.44 -2.46
CA GLU A 58 -12.41 -26.60 -1.69
C GLU A 58 -11.42 -27.47 -2.48
N VAL A 59 -10.71 -28.35 -1.79
CA VAL A 59 -9.82 -29.33 -2.40
C VAL A 59 -10.66 -30.30 -3.27
N GLY A 60 -10.19 -30.56 -4.49
CA GLY A 60 -10.87 -31.37 -5.49
C GLY A 60 -11.78 -30.57 -6.43
N GLU A 61 -12.06 -29.28 -6.15
CA GLU A 61 -12.87 -28.49 -7.06
C GLU A 61 -12.16 -28.14 -8.38
N ALA A 62 -12.92 -28.16 -9.45
CA ALA A 62 -12.48 -27.71 -10.77
C ALA A 62 -12.58 -26.19 -10.89
N VAL A 63 -11.50 -25.57 -11.34
CA VAL A 63 -11.38 -24.10 -11.42
C VAL A 63 -10.78 -23.65 -12.74
N ARG A 64 -11.03 -22.41 -13.14
CA ARG A 64 -10.35 -21.75 -14.25
C ARG A 64 -9.40 -20.69 -13.75
N LEU A 65 -8.21 -20.68 -14.31
CA LEU A 65 -7.12 -19.79 -13.94
C LEU A 65 -6.76 -18.85 -15.08
N GLU A 66 -6.53 -17.58 -14.77
CA GLU A 66 -5.79 -16.65 -15.60
C GLU A 66 -4.30 -16.79 -15.28
N VAL A 67 -3.47 -17.06 -16.29
CA VAL A 67 -2.06 -17.41 -16.11
C VAL A 67 -1.10 -16.56 -16.95
N SER A 68 -1.56 -15.51 -17.63
CA SER A 68 -0.73 -14.76 -18.59
C SER A 68 0.53 -14.19 -17.97
N ALA A 69 0.41 -13.56 -16.83
CA ALA A 69 1.55 -12.94 -16.15
C ALA A 69 2.48 -14.01 -15.54
N LEU A 70 1.92 -15.08 -14.95
CA LEU A 70 2.68 -16.19 -14.42
C LEU A 70 3.51 -16.88 -15.51
N ALA A 71 2.89 -17.16 -16.66
CA ALA A 71 3.54 -17.83 -17.79
C ALA A 71 4.70 -17.02 -18.37
N ARG A 72 4.67 -15.70 -18.23
CA ARG A 72 5.72 -14.78 -18.69
C ARG A 72 6.72 -14.39 -17.62
N GLY A 73 6.62 -14.96 -16.41
CA GLY A 73 7.48 -14.58 -15.27
C GLY A 73 7.29 -13.14 -14.81
N LEU A 74 6.14 -12.51 -15.10
CA LEU A 74 5.84 -11.14 -14.69
C LEU A 74 5.29 -11.09 -13.26
N GLY A 75 5.44 -9.94 -12.63
CA GLY A 75 5.29 -9.69 -11.21
C GLY A 75 3.89 -9.87 -10.60
N THR A 76 3.38 -11.09 -10.55
CA THR A 76 2.17 -11.47 -9.79
C THR A 76 2.50 -12.22 -8.49
N GLY A 77 3.69 -12.04 -7.93
CA GLY A 77 4.15 -12.84 -6.80
C GLY A 77 4.29 -14.34 -7.10
N GLY A 78 4.30 -14.73 -8.38
CA GLY A 78 4.36 -16.12 -8.82
C GLY A 78 3.02 -16.87 -8.69
N HIS A 79 1.90 -16.15 -8.79
CA HIS A 79 0.56 -16.72 -8.70
C HIS A 79 -0.21 -16.61 -10.02
N ALA A 80 -1.00 -17.63 -10.32
CA ALA A 80 -2.14 -17.53 -11.22
C ALA A 80 -3.32 -16.86 -10.47
N MET A 81 -4.25 -16.26 -11.21
CA MET A 81 -5.48 -15.70 -10.62
C MET A 81 -6.64 -16.66 -10.89
N LEU A 82 -7.37 -17.04 -9.84
CA LEU A 82 -8.57 -17.86 -9.97
C LEU A 82 -9.69 -16.98 -10.51
N ALA A 83 -10.13 -17.27 -11.74
CA ALA A 83 -11.17 -16.50 -12.42
C ALA A 83 -12.58 -17.01 -12.06
N THR A 84 -12.76 -18.33 -11.94
CA THR A 84 -14.05 -18.92 -11.59
C THR A 84 -13.92 -20.35 -11.10
N ARG A 85 -14.91 -20.81 -10.34
CA ARG A 85 -15.19 -22.20 -9.99
C ARG A 85 -16.05 -22.79 -11.09
N LEU A 86 -15.71 -23.97 -11.63
CA LEU A 86 -16.39 -24.50 -12.82
C LEU A 86 -17.71 -25.21 -12.52
N SER A 87 -17.86 -25.70 -11.30
CA SER A 87 -19.02 -26.52 -10.90
C SER A 87 -19.90 -25.85 -9.81
N VAL A 88 -19.49 -24.67 -9.31
CA VAL A 88 -20.20 -23.99 -8.21
C VAL A 88 -20.42 -22.54 -8.59
N LEU A 89 -21.64 -22.06 -8.42
CA LEU A 89 -21.95 -20.63 -8.46
C LEU A 89 -21.76 -20.08 -7.05
N PRO A 90 -21.01 -18.98 -6.86
CA PRO A 90 -20.99 -18.26 -5.59
C PRO A 90 -22.37 -17.76 -5.22
N GLU A 91 -22.66 -17.65 -3.93
CA GLU A 91 -23.87 -16.98 -3.46
C GLU A 91 -23.83 -15.50 -3.86
N ASP A 92 -24.99 -14.94 -4.17
CA ASP A 92 -25.11 -13.52 -4.43
C ASP A 92 -24.69 -12.75 -3.16
N PRO A 93 -23.83 -11.73 -3.28
CA PRO A 93 -23.47 -10.93 -2.13
C PRO A 93 -24.68 -10.20 -1.59
N ALA A 94 -24.82 -10.12 -0.27
CA ALA A 94 -25.77 -9.22 0.36
C ALA A 94 -25.39 -7.79 -0.04
N SER A 95 -25.98 -7.28 -1.08
CA SER A 95 -25.55 -6.05 -1.72
C SER A 95 -26.20 -4.83 -1.10
N GLY A 96 -25.40 -3.81 -0.89
CA GLY A 96 -25.74 -2.41 -0.85
C GLY A 96 -24.76 -1.67 -1.75
N GLY A 97 -25.11 -0.44 -2.12
CA GLY A 97 -24.20 0.47 -2.81
C GLY A 97 -24.35 0.52 -4.33
N HIS A 98 -23.81 1.60 -4.90
CA HIS A 98 -23.92 1.92 -6.32
C HIS A 98 -22.54 2.06 -6.98
N LEU A 99 -21.47 1.88 -6.22
CA LEU A 99 -20.12 2.07 -6.70
C LEU A 99 -19.60 0.77 -7.31
N VAL A 100 -19.42 0.75 -8.63
CA VAL A 100 -18.85 -0.40 -9.36
C VAL A 100 -17.37 -0.14 -9.57
N LYS A 101 -16.51 -0.97 -8.98
CA LYS A 101 -15.05 -0.94 -9.14
C LYS A 101 -14.56 -2.06 -10.05
N ALA A 102 -13.36 -1.91 -10.65
CA ALA A 102 -12.91 -2.72 -11.78
C ALA A 102 -14.00 -2.78 -12.88
N ARG A 103 -14.58 -1.64 -13.16
CA ARG A 103 -15.80 -1.50 -14.00
C ARG A 103 -15.58 -2.04 -15.40
N TYR A 104 -16.59 -2.73 -15.91
CA TYR A 104 -16.63 -3.39 -17.22
C TYR A 104 -15.70 -4.60 -17.36
N MET A 105 -15.14 -5.07 -16.27
CA MET A 105 -14.42 -6.34 -16.23
C MET A 105 -15.34 -7.47 -15.75
N PRO A 106 -15.07 -8.74 -16.13
CA PRO A 106 -15.88 -9.87 -15.64
C PRO A 106 -15.86 -10.05 -14.12
N ASP A 107 -14.79 -9.56 -13.48
CA ASP A 107 -14.53 -9.56 -12.04
C ASP A 107 -14.80 -8.20 -11.39
N GLN A 108 -15.64 -7.37 -12.01
CA GLN A 108 -16.08 -6.11 -11.40
C GLN A 108 -16.79 -6.35 -10.07
N VAL A 109 -16.61 -5.41 -9.14
CA VAL A 109 -17.12 -5.51 -7.77
C VAL A 109 -18.06 -4.34 -7.49
N MET A 110 -19.28 -4.66 -7.02
CA MET A 110 -20.17 -3.64 -6.45
C MET A 110 -19.84 -3.43 -4.98
N VAL A 111 -19.67 -2.17 -4.57
CA VAL A 111 -19.38 -1.79 -3.19
C VAL A 111 -20.20 -0.58 -2.78
N THR A 112 -20.38 -0.39 -1.48
CA THR A 112 -20.98 0.82 -0.94
C THR A 112 -19.92 1.89 -0.76
N GLY A 113 -20.03 2.99 -1.50
CA GLY A 113 -19.17 4.16 -1.28
C GLY A 113 -19.46 4.80 0.08
N VAL A 114 -18.43 5.25 0.76
CA VAL A 114 -18.53 5.80 2.12
C VAL A 114 -19.50 6.97 2.24
N ASP A 115 -19.70 7.70 1.17
CA ASP A 115 -20.53 8.91 1.08
C ASP A 115 -21.85 8.71 0.33
N GLU A 116 -22.24 7.47 0.02
CA GLU A 116 -23.54 7.19 -0.58
C GLU A 116 -24.70 7.56 0.35
N GLN A 117 -25.86 7.90 -0.24
CA GLN A 117 -27.01 8.46 0.45
C GLN A 117 -27.51 7.60 1.63
N ASP A 118 -27.42 6.28 1.50
CA ASP A 118 -27.90 5.34 2.50
C ASP A 118 -26.84 5.00 3.57
N THR A 119 -25.67 5.67 3.54
CA THR A 119 -24.63 5.45 4.54
C THR A 119 -24.79 6.40 5.74
N PRO A 120 -24.37 5.98 6.95
CA PRO A 120 -24.41 6.86 8.11
C PRO A 120 -23.47 8.07 7.98
N HIS A 121 -22.57 8.04 6.99
CA HIS A 121 -21.56 9.07 6.77
C HIS A 121 -21.93 10.09 5.69
N HIS A 122 -23.01 9.83 4.94
CA HIS A 122 -23.46 10.72 3.86
C HIS A 122 -23.60 12.17 4.29
N ARG A 123 -24.34 12.42 5.38
CA ARG A 123 -24.58 13.77 5.88
C ARG A 123 -23.28 14.53 6.21
N LEU A 124 -22.29 13.83 6.73
CA LEU A 124 -20.99 14.42 7.05
C LEU A 124 -20.19 14.72 5.77
N LEU A 125 -20.08 13.73 4.89
CA LEU A 125 -19.22 13.82 3.71
C LEU A 125 -19.85 14.60 2.54
N SER A 126 -21.16 14.89 2.58
CA SER A 126 -21.85 15.76 1.63
C SER A 126 -21.77 17.26 2.00
N ALA A 127 -20.98 17.62 3.01
CA ALA A 127 -20.74 19.02 3.36
C ALA A 127 -20.16 19.81 2.17
N PRO A 128 -20.46 21.12 2.04
CA PRO A 128 -19.94 21.94 0.95
C PRO A 128 -18.42 21.87 0.83
N VAL A 129 -17.92 21.95 -0.41
CA VAL A 129 -16.48 21.93 -0.69
C VAL A 129 -15.76 23.01 0.12
N GLY A 130 -14.65 22.64 0.76
CA GLY A 130 -13.88 23.51 1.62
C GLY A 130 -14.31 23.54 3.10
N THR A 131 -15.46 22.94 3.43
CA THR A 131 -15.93 22.87 4.83
C THR A 131 -15.18 21.77 5.61
N LEU A 132 -15.04 20.58 5.02
CA LEU A 132 -14.26 19.50 5.60
C LEU A 132 -12.81 19.58 5.16
N THR A 133 -11.91 19.51 6.14
CA THR A 133 -10.47 19.49 5.91
C THR A 133 -9.81 18.40 6.72
N LEU A 134 -8.59 18.07 6.40
CA LEU A 134 -7.78 17.13 7.20
C LEU A 134 -7.31 17.75 8.53
N GLY A 135 -7.45 19.07 8.71
CA GLY A 135 -7.12 19.75 9.98
C GLY A 135 -5.66 19.57 10.39
N GLY A 136 -4.73 19.56 9.41
CA GLY A 136 -3.30 19.41 9.68
C GLY A 136 -2.85 17.97 9.97
N VAL A 137 -3.70 16.95 9.77
CA VAL A 137 -3.30 15.54 9.93
C VAL A 137 -2.10 15.23 9.05
N PRO A 138 -1.03 14.61 9.59
CA PRO A 138 0.10 14.15 8.81
C PRO A 138 -0.30 12.97 7.91
N VAL A 139 0.04 13.08 6.63
CA VAL A 139 -0.21 12.04 5.63
C VAL A 139 1.11 11.63 5.01
N VAL A 140 1.55 10.41 5.31
CA VAL A 140 2.75 9.82 4.70
C VAL A 140 2.39 9.29 3.33
N VAL A 141 3.02 9.84 2.29
CA VAL A 141 2.84 9.39 0.90
C VAL A 141 4.05 8.55 0.50
N ALA A 142 3.81 7.30 0.08
CA ALA A 142 4.86 6.34 -0.28
C ALA A 142 4.60 5.68 -1.64
N ASP A 143 5.66 5.51 -2.43
CA ASP A 143 5.62 4.83 -3.76
C ASP A 143 5.30 3.33 -3.62
N LEU A 144 5.88 2.68 -2.62
CA LEU A 144 5.81 1.23 -2.50
C LEU A 144 4.84 0.79 -1.39
N HIS A 145 3.98 -0.17 -1.71
CA HIS A 145 3.18 -0.88 -0.72
C HIS A 145 4.04 -1.50 0.39
N SER A 146 5.22 -1.99 0.05
CA SER A 146 6.19 -2.59 0.98
C SER A 146 6.76 -1.60 2.01
N SER A 147 6.59 -0.29 1.82
CA SER A 147 6.96 0.71 2.82
C SER A 147 5.96 0.80 3.99
N LEU A 148 4.71 0.36 3.78
CA LEU A 148 3.63 0.48 4.76
C LEU A 148 4.01 -0.06 6.16
N PRO A 149 4.51 -1.30 6.32
CA PRO A 149 4.81 -1.83 7.64
C PRO A 149 5.93 -1.06 8.36
N ALA A 150 6.92 -0.58 7.60
CA ALA A 150 8.02 0.22 8.16
C ALA A 150 7.54 1.63 8.57
N VAL A 151 6.70 2.28 7.76
CA VAL A 151 6.07 3.57 8.14
C VAL A 151 5.26 3.42 9.42
N VAL A 152 4.42 2.38 9.51
CA VAL A 152 3.60 2.13 10.71
C VAL A 152 4.48 1.83 11.92
N ALA A 153 5.56 1.06 11.76
CA ALA A 153 6.53 0.82 12.83
C ALA A 153 7.15 2.14 13.32
N GLY A 154 7.55 3.03 12.41
CA GLY A 154 8.09 4.34 12.75
C GLY A 154 7.09 5.24 13.48
N VAL A 155 5.82 5.25 13.07
CA VAL A 155 4.73 5.96 13.78
C VAL A 155 4.60 5.43 15.21
N ARG A 156 4.71 4.13 15.41
CA ARG A 156 4.57 3.48 16.73
C ARG A 156 5.80 3.68 17.62
N ALA A 157 7.00 3.65 17.04
CA ALA A 157 8.25 3.78 17.79
C ALA A 157 8.44 5.17 18.43
N GLY A 158 7.91 6.22 17.83
CA GLY A 158 8.09 7.59 18.35
C GLY A 158 9.55 8.04 18.41
N ALA A 159 9.82 9.06 19.23
CA ALA A 159 11.15 9.66 19.34
C ALA A 159 12.15 8.75 20.11
N ALA A 160 11.68 7.97 21.07
CA ALA A 160 12.52 7.12 21.92
C ALA A 160 13.01 5.82 21.24
N GLY A 161 12.52 5.50 20.05
CA GLY A 161 12.94 4.31 19.29
C GLY A 161 12.32 2.99 19.73
N GLY A 162 11.68 2.91 20.90
CA GLY A 162 10.97 1.72 21.38
C GLY A 162 9.52 1.69 20.88
N LEU A 163 8.98 0.50 20.64
CA LEU A 163 7.54 0.34 20.43
C LEU A 163 6.80 0.56 21.76
N PRO A 164 5.58 1.15 21.74
CA PRO A 164 4.79 1.33 22.95
C PRO A 164 4.53 -0.02 23.63
N GLY A 165 4.58 -0.01 24.95
CA GLY A 165 4.21 -1.16 25.77
C GLY A 165 2.75 -1.56 25.57
N ARG A 166 2.39 -2.76 26.03
CA ARG A 166 0.97 -3.18 26.07
C ARG A 166 0.19 -2.21 26.95
N GLY A 167 -0.80 -1.53 26.35
CA GLY A 167 -1.67 -0.57 27.06
C GLY A 167 -1.33 0.90 26.82
N GLU A 168 -0.21 1.25 26.19
CA GLU A 168 0.03 2.63 25.74
C GLU A 168 -0.77 2.92 24.49
N ALA A 169 -1.44 4.08 24.47
CA ALA A 169 -2.22 4.53 23.32
C ALA A 169 -1.28 4.86 22.14
N ALA A 170 -1.30 4.03 21.12
CA ALA A 170 -0.61 4.31 19.86
C ALA A 170 -1.50 5.19 18.96
N PRO A 171 -0.90 6.05 18.12
CA PRO A 171 -1.67 6.80 17.14
C PRO A 171 -2.51 5.90 16.24
N ARG A 172 -3.69 6.35 15.90
CA ARG A 172 -4.59 5.67 14.97
C ARG A 172 -4.08 5.86 13.54
N VAL A 173 -3.49 4.82 12.99
CA VAL A 173 -2.98 4.83 11.61
C VAL A 173 -4.03 4.25 10.68
N VAL A 174 -4.43 5.00 9.66
CA VAL A 174 -5.32 4.53 8.59
C VAL A 174 -4.53 4.42 7.29
N TYR A 175 -4.68 3.29 6.60
CA TYR A 175 -4.09 3.08 5.29
C TYR A 175 -5.08 3.42 4.19
N VAL A 176 -4.70 4.31 3.28
CA VAL A 176 -5.45 4.62 2.05
C VAL A 176 -4.71 3.97 0.88
N MET A 177 -5.34 2.96 0.28
CA MET A 177 -4.80 2.25 -0.88
C MET A 177 -5.36 2.84 -2.17
N THR A 178 -4.46 3.35 -3.03
CA THR A 178 -4.80 3.81 -4.38
C THR A 178 -4.70 2.67 -5.40
N ASP A 179 -5.20 2.88 -6.60
CA ASP A 179 -5.36 1.88 -7.66
C ASP A 179 -4.18 1.79 -8.65
N GLY A 180 -3.01 2.35 -8.30
CA GLY A 180 -1.82 2.30 -9.15
C GLY A 180 -1.13 0.94 -9.24
N GLY A 181 -1.48 0.00 -8.35
CA GLY A 181 -0.97 -1.37 -8.30
C GLY A 181 -2.10 -2.40 -8.35
N ALA A 182 -2.01 -3.45 -7.55
CA ALA A 182 -3.10 -4.41 -7.39
C ALA A 182 -4.37 -3.71 -6.91
N LEU A 183 -5.50 -4.00 -7.55
CA LEU A 183 -6.79 -3.43 -7.18
C LEU A 183 -7.39 -4.05 -5.92
N PRO A 184 -7.32 -5.38 -5.69
CA PRO A 184 -7.87 -6.02 -4.49
C PRO A 184 -6.97 -5.81 -3.27
N LEU A 185 -7.41 -5.04 -2.29
CA LEU A 185 -6.71 -4.91 -1.00
C LEU A 185 -6.58 -6.26 -0.27
N PRO A 186 -7.54 -7.21 -0.35
CA PRO A 186 -7.42 -8.53 0.25
C PRO A 186 -6.19 -9.34 -0.22
N TYR A 187 -5.59 -9.02 -1.37
CA TYR A 187 -4.33 -9.63 -1.81
C TYR A 187 -3.18 -9.37 -0.81
N SER A 188 -3.24 -8.27 -0.09
CA SER A 188 -2.16 -7.84 0.81
C SER A 188 -2.12 -8.61 2.13
N ARG A 189 -1.22 -9.56 2.24
CA ARG A 189 -0.88 -10.21 3.52
C ARG A 189 -0.35 -9.21 4.55
N THR A 190 0.34 -8.17 4.09
CA THR A 190 0.85 -7.08 4.93
C THR A 190 -0.30 -6.36 5.64
N VAL A 191 -1.33 -5.95 4.89
CA VAL A 191 -2.50 -5.29 5.49
C VAL A 191 -3.21 -6.23 6.45
N ALA A 192 -3.45 -7.48 6.05
CA ALA A 192 -4.10 -8.48 6.90
C ALA A 192 -3.36 -8.67 8.23
N ALA A 193 -2.03 -8.78 8.21
CA ALA A 193 -1.22 -8.96 9.41
C ALA A 193 -1.19 -7.70 10.29
N LEU A 194 -1.03 -6.49 9.69
CA LEU A 194 -1.06 -5.24 10.45
C LEU A 194 -2.44 -5.00 11.10
N THR A 195 -3.52 -5.29 10.38
CA THR A 195 -4.89 -5.20 10.92
C THR A 195 -5.11 -6.22 12.04
N GLY A 196 -4.70 -7.48 11.82
CA GLY A 196 -4.80 -8.54 12.83
C GLY A 196 -4.01 -8.26 14.10
N ALA A 197 -2.90 -7.54 14.00
CA ALA A 197 -2.10 -7.08 15.13
C ALA A 197 -2.62 -5.78 15.79
N GLY A 198 -3.67 -5.16 15.25
CA GLY A 198 -4.20 -3.88 15.73
C GLY A 198 -3.27 -2.68 15.44
N TRP A 199 -2.45 -2.79 14.39
CA TRP A 199 -1.51 -1.72 14.00
C TRP A 199 -2.10 -0.75 13.00
N LEU A 200 -3.15 -1.16 12.29
CA LEU A 200 -4.00 -0.28 11.48
C LEU A 200 -5.35 -0.11 12.18
N ALA A 201 -5.80 1.13 12.28
CA ALA A 201 -7.13 1.48 12.80
C ALA A 201 -8.22 1.26 11.75
N GLY A 202 -7.85 1.15 10.49
CA GLY A 202 -8.71 0.86 9.36
C GLY A 202 -8.03 1.08 8.02
N THR A 203 -8.75 0.73 6.97
CA THR A 203 -8.30 0.82 5.58
C THR A 203 -9.36 1.50 4.71
N VAL A 204 -8.92 2.30 3.75
CA VAL A 204 -9.78 2.90 2.72
C VAL A 204 -9.21 2.53 1.35
N THR A 205 -10.05 2.04 0.44
CA THR A 205 -9.68 1.83 -0.96
C THR A 205 -10.25 2.92 -1.84
N ALA A 206 -9.40 3.56 -2.64
CA ALA A 206 -9.74 4.70 -3.51
C ALA A 206 -9.71 4.32 -5.00
N GLY A 207 -10.51 5.01 -5.80
CA GLY A 207 -10.57 4.77 -7.25
C GLY A 207 -11.12 3.39 -7.58
N GLN A 208 -10.40 2.65 -8.41
CA GLN A 208 -10.76 1.28 -8.80
C GLN A 208 -10.30 0.21 -7.79
N ALA A 209 -9.43 0.55 -6.83
CA ALA A 209 -9.05 -0.37 -5.76
C ALA A 209 -10.23 -0.64 -4.83
N TRP A 210 -10.37 -1.89 -4.35
CA TRP A 210 -11.50 -2.35 -3.56
C TRP A 210 -11.10 -3.28 -2.41
N GLY A 211 -12.01 -3.47 -1.47
CA GLY A 211 -11.86 -4.40 -0.36
C GLY A 211 -11.32 -3.76 0.92
N GLY A 212 -11.29 -2.42 1.02
CA GLY A 212 -11.05 -1.69 2.26
C GLY A 212 -12.20 -1.81 3.26
N ASP A 213 -11.98 -1.39 4.51
CA ASP A 213 -13.07 -1.26 5.49
C ASP A 213 -14.07 -0.20 5.04
N VAL A 214 -13.58 0.77 4.26
CA VAL A 214 -14.34 1.86 3.67
C VAL A 214 -13.93 2.00 2.20
N GLU A 215 -14.91 2.24 1.33
CA GLU A 215 -14.73 2.40 -0.11
C GLU A 215 -14.93 3.86 -0.52
N ALA A 216 -14.03 4.40 -1.31
CA ALA A 216 -14.08 5.78 -1.77
C ALA A 216 -13.91 5.88 -3.30
N ALA A 217 -14.61 6.82 -3.92
CA ALA A 217 -14.55 7.04 -5.36
C ALA A 217 -13.24 7.75 -5.79
N SER A 218 -12.65 8.55 -4.92
CA SER A 218 -11.45 9.34 -5.20
C SER A 218 -10.50 9.36 -4.02
N LEU A 219 -9.22 9.73 -4.26
CA LEU A 219 -8.25 9.92 -3.18
C LEU A 219 -8.69 11.01 -2.20
N HIS A 220 -9.29 12.12 -2.69
CA HIS A 220 -9.76 13.21 -1.84
C HIS A 220 -10.84 12.73 -0.87
N ASN A 221 -11.83 11.99 -1.39
CA ASN A 221 -12.90 11.39 -0.57
C ASN A 221 -12.32 10.38 0.43
N ALA A 222 -11.34 9.55 0.00
CA ALA A 222 -10.68 8.57 0.87
C ALA A 222 -9.93 9.23 2.03
N LEU A 223 -9.24 10.35 1.79
CA LEU A 223 -8.53 11.11 2.82
C LEU A 223 -9.50 11.70 3.86
N LEU A 224 -10.60 12.30 3.40
CA LEU A 224 -11.63 12.80 4.30
C LEU A 224 -12.29 11.69 5.11
N ALA A 225 -12.57 10.54 4.48
CA ALA A 225 -13.10 9.36 5.17
C ALA A 225 -12.12 8.81 6.21
N ALA A 226 -10.83 8.73 5.88
CA ALA A 226 -9.79 8.30 6.83
C ALA A 226 -9.79 9.20 8.07
N ARG A 227 -9.89 10.52 7.90
CA ARG A 227 -9.92 11.47 9.01
C ARG A 227 -11.22 11.44 9.77
N HIS A 228 -12.36 11.61 9.09
CA HIS A 228 -13.63 11.92 9.73
C HIS A 228 -14.50 10.71 10.05
N VAL A 229 -14.29 9.59 9.33
CA VAL A 229 -15.03 8.35 9.56
C VAL A 229 -14.21 7.38 10.39
N LEU A 230 -12.94 7.16 10.03
CA LEU A 230 -12.08 6.22 10.73
C LEU A 230 -11.24 6.87 11.86
N GLY A 231 -11.29 8.19 12.00
CA GLY A 231 -10.64 8.90 13.09
C GLY A 231 -9.11 8.81 13.05
N ALA A 232 -8.51 8.90 11.86
CA ALA A 232 -7.07 8.82 11.71
C ALA A 232 -6.34 9.97 12.42
N ASP A 233 -5.30 9.63 13.18
CA ASP A 233 -4.28 10.57 13.66
C ASP A 233 -3.17 10.71 12.60
N VAL A 234 -2.84 9.62 11.91
CA VAL A 234 -1.88 9.55 10.81
C VAL A 234 -2.50 8.78 9.65
N VAL A 235 -2.38 9.29 8.44
CA VAL A 235 -2.77 8.55 7.23
C VAL A 235 -1.52 8.10 6.47
N VAL A 236 -1.54 6.90 5.95
CA VAL A 236 -0.53 6.42 5.00
C VAL A 236 -1.20 6.22 3.65
N VAL A 237 -0.71 6.90 2.62
CA VAL A 237 -1.17 6.72 1.23
C VAL A 237 -0.11 5.96 0.46
N ALA A 238 -0.48 4.82 -0.08
CA ALA A 238 0.33 4.09 -1.06
C ALA A 238 -0.58 3.28 -1.98
N GLN A 239 -0.07 2.99 -3.19
CA GLN A 239 -0.76 2.08 -4.10
C GLN A 239 -0.74 0.63 -3.57
N GLY A 240 -1.57 -0.23 -4.15
CA GLY A 240 -1.55 -1.67 -3.90
C GLY A 240 -0.22 -2.32 -4.31
N PRO A 241 0.03 -3.58 -3.91
CA PRO A 241 1.25 -4.30 -4.32
C PRO A 241 1.39 -4.38 -5.84
N GLY A 242 2.64 -4.40 -6.34
CA GLY A 242 2.94 -4.57 -7.77
C GLY A 242 2.92 -3.26 -8.56
N ASN A 243 3.98 -2.46 -8.42
CA ASN A 243 4.15 -1.26 -9.23
C ASN A 243 4.21 -1.60 -10.71
N LEU A 244 3.49 -0.84 -11.54
CA LEU A 244 3.69 -0.83 -12.97
C LEU A 244 4.93 0.00 -13.30
N GLY A 245 5.72 -0.43 -14.30
CA GLY A 245 6.89 0.32 -14.72
C GLY A 245 7.40 -0.15 -16.08
N THR A 246 7.78 0.79 -16.93
CA THR A 246 8.31 0.56 -18.30
C THR A 246 9.77 0.98 -18.44
N ASP A 247 10.45 1.19 -17.32
CA ASP A 247 11.87 1.57 -17.28
C ASP A 247 12.19 2.98 -17.84
N THR A 248 11.18 3.82 -17.96
CA THR A 248 11.31 5.20 -18.43
C THR A 248 11.09 6.21 -17.30
N PRO A 249 11.55 7.47 -17.45
CA PRO A 249 11.44 8.47 -16.38
C PRO A 249 10.01 8.76 -15.88
N TRP A 250 9.00 8.57 -16.74
CA TRP A 250 7.58 8.82 -16.44
C TRP A 250 6.72 7.55 -16.40
N GLY A 251 7.22 6.45 -16.92
CA GLY A 251 6.46 5.21 -17.11
C GLY A 251 6.46 4.34 -15.85
N PHE A 252 5.93 4.84 -14.74
CA PHE A 252 5.75 4.07 -13.52
C PHE A 252 4.54 4.58 -12.72
N SER A 253 3.81 3.66 -12.10
CA SER A 253 2.56 4.00 -11.39
C SER A 253 2.78 4.88 -10.15
N GLY A 254 3.93 4.78 -9.50
CA GLY A 254 4.27 5.60 -8.33
C GLY A 254 4.41 7.10 -8.60
N VAL A 255 4.36 7.54 -9.87
CA VAL A 255 4.29 8.96 -10.23
C VAL A 255 3.12 9.66 -9.54
N ALA A 256 2.01 8.94 -9.30
CA ALA A 256 0.82 9.40 -8.58
C ALA A 256 1.08 9.83 -7.12
N CYS A 257 2.26 9.56 -6.55
CA CYS A 257 2.64 10.12 -5.25
C CYS A 257 2.70 11.64 -5.27
N GLY A 258 3.09 12.25 -6.39
CA GLY A 258 3.06 13.71 -6.54
C GLY A 258 1.63 14.26 -6.49
N ASP A 259 0.70 13.59 -7.16
CA ASP A 259 -0.73 13.94 -7.14
C ASP A 259 -1.32 13.75 -5.73
N ALA A 260 -0.88 12.72 -5.01
CA ALA A 260 -1.30 12.49 -3.63
C ALA A 260 -0.82 13.62 -2.70
N VAL A 261 0.40 14.13 -2.86
CA VAL A 261 0.89 15.32 -2.13
C VAL A 261 -0.01 16.52 -2.38
N ASN A 262 -0.40 16.76 -3.63
CA ASN A 262 -1.29 17.86 -4.01
C ASN A 262 -2.68 17.69 -3.37
N ALA A 263 -3.25 16.50 -3.42
CA ALA A 263 -4.54 16.19 -2.80
C ALA A 263 -4.55 16.43 -1.29
N VAL A 264 -3.49 15.99 -0.60
CA VAL A 264 -3.33 16.19 0.86
C VAL A 264 -3.27 17.68 1.20
N ALA A 265 -2.47 18.45 0.46
CA ALA A 265 -2.33 19.88 0.67
C ALA A 265 -3.64 20.63 0.38
N THR A 266 -4.34 20.27 -0.71
CA THR A 266 -5.66 20.83 -1.07
C THR A 266 -6.69 20.66 0.05
N LEU A 267 -6.62 19.53 0.77
CA LEU A 267 -7.51 19.25 1.89
C LEU A 267 -7.00 19.79 3.24
N GLY A 268 -5.93 20.58 3.27
CA GLY A 268 -5.38 21.15 4.50
C GLY A 268 -4.72 20.12 5.42
N GLY A 269 -4.20 19.02 4.85
CA GLY A 269 -3.34 18.05 5.55
C GLY A 269 -1.87 18.47 5.52
N ARG A 270 -1.01 17.69 6.18
CA ARG A 270 0.46 17.85 6.17
C ARG A 270 1.11 16.72 5.38
N PRO A 271 1.48 16.95 4.10
CA PRO A 271 2.10 15.90 3.30
C PRO A 271 3.51 15.58 3.82
N VAL A 272 3.80 14.30 4.03
CA VAL A 272 5.10 13.76 4.40
C VAL A 272 5.56 12.85 3.26
N ALA A 273 6.58 13.28 2.52
CA ALA A 273 7.14 12.54 1.40
C ALA A 273 8.08 11.44 1.92
N CYS A 274 7.66 10.19 1.80
CA CYS A 274 8.46 9.02 2.11
C CYS A 274 9.37 8.72 0.91
N LEU A 275 10.67 8.95 1.08
CA LEU A 275 11.63 8.66 0.02
C LEU A 275 11.79 7.15 -0.17
N ARG A 276 11.73 6.70 -1.41
CA ARG A 276 12.15 5.35 -1.78
C ARG A 276 13.67 5.33 -1.86
N VAL A 277 14.29 4.73 -0.87
CA VAL A 277 15.75 4.56 -0.76
C VAL A 277 16.10 3.08 -0.94
N SER A 278 17.26 2.78 -1.52
CA SER A 278 17.82 1.43 -1.52
C SER A 278 19.33 1.47 -1.49
N GLN A 279 19.92 0.59 -0.68
CA GLN A 279 21.35 0.33 -0.67
C GLN A 279 21.74 -0.81 -1.61
N ALA A 280 20.81 -1.69 -1.93
CA ALA A 280 21.05 -2.98 -2.56
C ALA A 280 20.37 -3.17 -3.93
N ASP A 281 19.68 -2.16 -4.49
CA ASP A 281 19.12 -2.28 -5.84
C ASP A 281 20.27 -2.30 -6.87
N ALA A 282 20.25 -3.31 -7.74
CA ALA A 282 21.26 -3.47 -8.77
C ALA A 282 21.21 -2.37 -9.85
N ARG A 283 20.08 -1.70 -9.99
CA ARG A 283 19.86 -0.62 -10.96
C ARG A 283 20.27 0.71 -10.34
N ASP A 284 21.26 1.38 -10.90
CA ASP A 284 21.82 2.62 -10.32
C ASP A 284 20.77 3.71 -10.07
N ARG A 285 19.75 3.82 -10.95
CA ARG A 285 18.65 4.78 -10.80
C ARG A 285 17.76 4.56 -9.57
N HIS A 286 17.88 3.40 -8.90
CA HIS A 286 17.17 3.07 -7.65
C HIS A 286 18.10 2.98 -6.45
N ARG A 287 19.43 3.02 -6.64
CA ARG A 287 20.41 3.05 -5.56
C ARG A 287 20.50 4.48 -5.00
N GLY A 288 20.51 4.63 -3.68
CA GLY A 288 20.27 5.93 -3.04
C GLY A 288 18.80 6.28 -3.11
N VAL A 289 18.45 7.54 -3.37
CA VAL A 289 17.05 7.94 -3.61
C VAL A 289 16.63 7.52 -5.02
N SER A 290 15.59 6.72 -5.12
CA SER A 290 15.06 6.26 -6.40
C SER A 290 14.61 7.42 -7.28
N HIS A 291 14.86 7.32 -8.59
CA HIS A 291 14.33 8.27 -9.57
C HIS A 291 12.80 8.41 -9.50
N HIS A 292 12.08 7.42 -8.99
CA HIS A 292 10.64 7.51 -8.72
C HIS A 292 10.32 8.64 -7.75
N SER A 293 11.00 8.69 -6.61
CA SER A 293 10.84 9.78 -5.64
C SER A 293 11.26 11.12 -6.23
N LEU A 294 12.39 11.15 -6.97
CA LEU A 294 12.88 12.35 -7.61
C LEU A 294 11.90 12.90 -8.67
N THR A 295 11.22 12.03 -9.41
CA THR A 295 10.20 12.43 -10.38
C THR A 295 8.90 12.83 -9.70
N ALA A 296 8.33 11.96 -8.85
CA ALA A 296 7.04 12.21 -8.23
C ALA A 296 7.05 13.47 -7.35
N TYR A 297 7.99 13.56 -6.42
CA TYR A 297 8.06 14.72 -5.53
C TYR A 297 8.74 15.93 -6.19
N GLY A 298 9.74 15.71 -7.03
CA GLY A 298 10.48 16.79 -7.64
C GLY A 298 9.84 17.41 -8.89
N ARG A 299 8.83 16.78 -9.50
CA ARG A 299 8.22 17.25 -10.75
C ARG A 299 6.69 17.30 -10.73
N VAL A 300 6.03 16.34 -10.07
CA VAL A 300 4.57 16.21 -10.10
C VAL A 300 3.95 16.91 -8.88
N ALA A 301 4.56 16.81 -7.71
CA ALA A 301 4.11 17.54 -6.55
C ALA A 301 4.28 19.05 -6.74
N LEU A 302 3.17 19.77 -6.80
CA LEU A 302 3.12 21.23 -6.91
C LEU A 302 2.98 21.89 -5.53
N ALA A 303 2.41 21.18 -4.56
CA ALA A 303 2.31 21.61 -3.18
C ALA A 303 3.57 21.24 -2.38
N GLY A 304 3.83 21.99 -1.30
CA GLY A 304 4.93 21.69 -0.38
C GLY A 304 4.67 20.43 0.44
N ALA A 305 5.73 19.67 0.68
CA ALA A 305 5.74 18.51 1.56
C ALA A 305 6.98 18.53 2.46
N ASP A 306 6.90 17.84 3.61
CA ASP A 306 8.07 17.50 4.40
C ASP A 306 8.78 16.32 3.72
N VAL A 307 9.94 16.57 3.11
CA VAL A 307 10.81 15.53 2.54
C VAL A 307 11.68 14.98 3.68
N VAL A 308 11.43 13.73 4.06
CA VAL A 308 12.13 13.12 5.19
C VAL A 308 13.47 12.56 4.74
N LEU A 309 14.55 13.14 5.26
CA LEU A 309 15.91 12.65 5.12
C LEU A 309 16.22 11.71 6.30
N PRO A 310 16.35 10.39 6.08
CA PRO A 310 16.84 9.50 7.12
C PRO A 310 18.31 9.80 7.40
N GLU A 311 18.70 9.99 8.67
CA GLU A 311 20.09 10.11 9.06
C GLU A 311 20.73 8.71 9.11
N LEU A 312 21.14 8.23 7.92
CA LEU A 312 21.81 6.95 7.77
C LEU A 312 23.27 7.07 8.26
N GLU A 313 23.79 5.98 8.80
CA GLU A 313 25.21 5.90 9.16
C GLU A 313 26.08 6.05 7.91
N GLU A 314 27.20 6.77 8.07
CA GLU A 314 28.19 6.92 7.01
C GLU A 314 28.99 5.61 6.88
N THR A 315 28.57 4.80 5.93
CA THR A 315 29.31 3.61 5.49
C THR A 315 30.21 3.98 4.32
N GLY A 316 31.35 3.32 4.17
CA GLY A 316 32.39 3.68 3.18
C GLY A 316 31.91 3.62 1.71
N ASP A 317 30.68 3.24 1.44
CA ASP A 317 30.06 3.19 0.11
C ASP A 317 29.42 4.52 -0.38
N GLY A 318 29.43 5.56 0.48
CA GLY A 318 28.90 6.90 0.17
C GLY A 318 27.38 6.98 0.05
N LEU A 319 26.63 5.97 0.50
CA LEU A 319 25.16 5.94 0.40
C LEU A 319 24.51 7.11 1.14
N ALA A 320 24.91 7.36 2.38
CA ALA A 320 24.32 8.42 3.20
C ALA A 320 24.53 9.81 2.56
N ALA A 321 25.74 10.06 2.05
CA ALA A 321 26.04 11.30 1.32
C ALA A 321 25.24 11.45 0.04
N ARG A 322 25.03 10.35 -0.71
CA ARG A 322 24.19 10.33 -1.92
C ARG A 322 22.73 10.65 -1.58
N VAL A 323 22.14 9.96 -0.58
CA VAL A 323 20.76 10.18 -0.14
C VAL A 323 20.56 11.62 0.33
N ARG A 324 21.50 12.16 1.09
CA ARG A 324 21.47 13.56 1.56
C ARG A 324 21.45 14.55 0.38
N ARG A 325 22.37 14.39 -0.58
CA ARG A 325 22.46 15.24 -1.78
C ARG A 325 21.17 15.19 -2.61
N ASP A 326 20.62 14.01 -2.85
CA ASP A 326 19.41 13.81 -3.64
C ASP A 326 18.19 14.42 -2.95
N ALA A 327 18.05 14.25 -1.64
CA ALA A 327 16.98 14.84 -0.84
C ALA A 327 17.08 16.37 -0.78
N GLN A 328 18.29 16.93 -0.64
CA GLN A 328 18.53 18.36 -0.74
C GLN A 328 18.15 18.91 -2.10
N GLY A 329 18.45 18.17 -3.18
CA GLY A 329 18.05 18.55 -4.54
C GLY A 329 16.55 18.65 -4.76
N LEU A 330 15.75 17.87 -4.01
CA LEU A 330 14.28 17.96 -4.03
C LEU A 330 13.76 19.24 -3.36
N CYS A 331 14.50 19.78 -2.39
CA CYS A 331 14.11 20.94 -1.59
C CYS A 331 14.74 22.26 -2.08
N GLY A 332 15.51 22.20 -3.17
CA GLY A 332 16.12 23.39 -3.80
C GLY A 332 15.07 24.37 -4.35
N PRO A 333 15.46 25.64 -4.54
CA PRO A 333 14.55 26.66 -5.03
C PRO A 333 14.11 26.34 -6.46
N ARG A 334 12.84 26.05 -6.63
CA ARG A 334 12.15 25.93 -7.92
C ARG A 334 10.90 26.79 -7.88
N GLU A 335 10.54 27.36 -9.02
CA GLU A 335 9.32 28.13 -9.14
C GLU A 335 8.10 27.28 -8.74
N GLY A 336 7.34 27.73 -7.73
CA GLY A 336 6.15 27.07 -7.22
C GLY A 336 6.37 25.90 -6.26
N GLN A 337 7.58 25.37 -6.06
CA GLN A 337 7.85 24.22 -5.20
C GLN A 337 8.52 24.64 -3.89
N ARG A 338 7.90 24.26 -2.75
CA ARG A 338 8.38 24.61 -1.41
C ARG A 338 8.44 23.39 -0.49
N HIS A 339 9.16 22.35 -0.89
CA HIS A 339 9.42 21.23 0.00
C HIS A 339 10.34 21.67 1.14
N ARG A 340 10.07 21.15 2.32
CA ARG A 340 10.92 21.33 3.49
C ARG A 340 11.73 20.04 3.73
N LEU A 341 13.04 20.14 3.76
CA LEU A 341 13.91 19.03 4.16
C LEU A 341 13.83 18.85 5.67
N VAL A 342 13.57 17.62 6.12
CA VAL A 342 13.50 17.27 7.53
C VAL A 342 14.42 16.10 7.80
N ALA A 343 15.54 16.34 8.48
CA ALA A 343 16.42 15.29 8.95
C ALA A 343 15.79 14.54 10.13
N VAL A 344 15.80 13.22 10.07
CA VAL A 344 15.18 12.35 11.09
C VAL A 344 16.17 11.25 11.47
N SER A 345 16.49 11.20 12.77
CA SER A 345 17.36 10.15 13.31
C SER A 345 16.79 8.77 13.09
N THR A 346 17.66 7.85 12.66
CA THR A 346 17.33 6.43 12.49
C THR A 346 17.65 5.60 13.74
N SER A 347 18.20 6.20 14.77
CA SER A 347 18.52 5.52 16.04
C SER A 347 17.30 4.81 16.62
N GLY A 348 17.43 3.52 16.96
CA GLY A 348 16.38 2.67 17.50
C GLY A 348 15.29 2.25 16.47
N LEU A 349 15.38 2.67 15.20
CA LEU A 349 14.40 2.26 14.18
C LEU A 349 14.64 0.83 13.70
N ARG A 350 15.89 0.35 13.68
CA ARG A 350 16.16 -1.05 13.36
C ARG A 350 15.49 -1.99 14.35
N GLU A 351 15.66 -1.73 15.63
CA GLU A 351 15.03 -2.50 16.71
C GLU A 351 13.51 -2.45 16.65
N ALA A 352 12.95 -1.29 16.29
CA ALA A 352 11.52 -1.13 16.09
C ALA A 352 11.01 -1.96 14.90
N LEU A 353 11.75 -2.01 13.79
CA LEU A 353 11.43 -2.83 12.61
C LEU A 353 11.50 -4.33 12.92
N GLU A 354 12.51 -4.77 13.65
CA GLU A 354 12.62 -6.16 14.12
C GLU A 354 11.47 -6.53 15.08
N ALA A 355 11.14 -5.63 16.01
CA ALA A 355 10.01 -5.82 16.91
C ALA A 355 8.68 -5.85 16.14
N ALA A 356 8.55 -5.04 15.08
CA ALA A 356 7.40 -5.07 14.19
C ALA A 356 7.23 -6.44 13.53
N GLN A 357 8.31 -7.03 13.00
CA GLN A 357 8.28 -8.37 12.43
C GLN A 357 7.82 -9.41 13.46
N ARG A 358 8.35 -9.34 14.68
CA ARG A 358 7.96 -10.28 15.77
C ARG A 358 6.51 -10.12 16.19
N GLN A 359 6.01 -8.88 16.33
CA GLN A 359 4.65 -8.63 16.86
C GLN A 359 3.55 -8.88 15.83
N THR A 360 3.85 -8.65 14.55
CA THR A 360 2.88 -8.79 13.46
C THR A 360 2.98 -10.14 12.73
N GLY A 361 4.07 -10.88 12.94
CA GLY A 361 4.38 -12.08 12.16
C GLY A 361 4.77 -11.79 10.71
N LEU A 362 4.93 -10.53 10.34
CA LEU A 362 5.35 -10.12 8.99
C LEU A 362 6.86 -10.27 8.82
N ARG A 363 7.27 -10.73 7.65
CA ARG A 363 8.63 -10.56 7.18
C ARG A 363 8.70 -9.32 6.29
N LEU A 364 9.47 -8.32 6.69
CA LEU A 364 9.73 -7.15 5.86
C LEU A 364 10.43 -7.57 4.57
N SER A 365 9.87 -7.15 3.44
CA SER A 365 10.45 -7.43 2.12
C SER A 365 10.09 -6.32 1.15
N THR A 366 11.08 -5.83 0.41
CA THR A 366 10.92 -4.88 -0.68
C THR A 366 11.70 -5.35 -1.90
N MET A 367 11.06 -5.46 -3.06
CA MET A 367 11.68 -5.96 -4.29
C MET A 367 12.44 -7.29 -4.09
N GLY A 368 11.90 -8.18 -3.25
CA GLY A 368 12.51 -9.48 -2.92
C GLY A 368 13.63 -9.44 -1.88
N ARG A 369 14.01 -8.26 -1.36
CA ARG A 369 15.06 -8.08 -0.36
C ARG A 369 14.46 -7.86 1.03
N GLY A 370 14.98 -8.56 2.03
CA GLY A 370 14.58 -8.41 3.43
C GLY A 370 15.33 -7.28 4.14
N LEU A 371 15.03 -7.11 5.45
CA LEU A 371 15.62 -6.06 6.28
C LEU A 371 17.15 -6.09 6.27
N GLU A 372 17.75 -7.27 6.39
CA GLU A 372 19.21 -7.43 6.39
C GLU A 372 19.88 -7.08 5.04
N GLN A 373 19.14 -7.22 3.95
CA GLN A 373 19.66 -7.02 2.60
C GLN A 373 19.52 -5.57 2.11
N ASP A 374 18.49 -4.86 2.58
CA ASP A 374 18.19 -3.50 2.11
C ASP A 374 17.67 -2.63 3.27
N GLU A 375 18.44 -2.56 4.36
CA GLU A 375 18.06 -1.89 5.59
C GLU A 375 17.70 -0.43 5.38
N ALA A 376 18.46 0.28 4.55
CA ALA A 376 18.22 1.69 4.25
C ALA A 376 16.82 1.97 3.70
N ALA A 377 16.24 1.01 2.95
CA ALA A 377 14.87 1.14 2.43
C ALA A 377 13.83 1.18 3.56
N PHE A 378 14.01 0.33 4.55
CA PHE A 378 13.07 0.25 5.68
C PHE A 378 13.31 1.37 6.70
N LEU A 379 14.55 1.76 6.93
CA LEU A 379 14.91 2.90 7.79
C LEU A 379 14.33 4.21 7.23
N ALA A 380 14.42 4.43 5.92
CA ALA A 380 13.84 5.63 5.29
C ALA A 380 12.31 5.68 5.45
N ALA A 381 11.63 4.56 5.26
CA ALA A 381 10.19 4.48 5.45
C ALA A 381 9.79 4.66 6.94
N ALA A 382 10.54 4.04 7.86
CA ALA A 382 10.30 4.19 9.30
C ALA A 382 10.59 5.63 9.78
N ALA A 383 11.60 6.30 9.24
CA ALA A 383 11.88 7.70 9.53
C ALA A 383 10.73 8.61 9.12
N ALA A 384 10.10 8.35 7.96
CA ALA A 384 8.90 9.09 7.55
C ALA A 384 7.73 8.88 8.53
N GLY A 385 7.54 7.66 9.02
CA GLY A 385 6.57 7.37 10.07
C GLY A 385 6.88 8.07 11.40
N ARG A 386 8.13 8.06 11.83
CA ARG A 386 8.60 8.78 13.04
C ARG A 386 8.33 10.27 12.94
N HIS A 387 8.61 10.87 11.78
CA HIS A 387 8.33 12.28 11.54
C HIS A 387 6.82 12.57 11.62
N ALA A 388 6.00 11.75 10.97
CA ALA A 388 4.54 11.91 11.05
C ALA A 388 4.03 11.87 12.50
N ARG A 389 4.57 11.00 13.35
CA ARG A 389 4.26 10.99 14.78
C ARG A 389 4.70 12.27 15.48
N ALA A 390 5.89 12.78 15.20
CA ALA A 390 6.39 14.02 15.83
C ALA A 390 5.50 15.22 15.50
N LEU A 391 4.86 15.24 14.32
CA LEU A 391 3.92 16.30 13.94
C LEU A 391 2.66 16.32 14.79
N LEU A 392 2.24 15.20 15.40
CA LEU A 392 1.09 15.13 16.31
C LEU A 392 1.36 15.92 17.61
N THR A 393 2.56 15.81 18.16
CA THR A 393 2.95 16.48 19.40
C THR A 393 3.19 17.98 19.20
N ALA A 394 3.76 18.37 18.06
CA ALA A 394 3.97 19.76 17.72
C ALA A 394 2.66 20.57 17.53
N GLY A 395 1.59 19.90 17.06
CA GLY A 395 0.26 20.51 16.94
C GLY A 395 -0.48 20.69 18.26
N ALA A 396 -0.13 19.91 19.29
CA ALA A 396 -0.76 20.02 20.61
C ALA A 396 -0.23 21.21 21.44
N THR A 397 1.00 21.67 21.17
CA THR A 397 1.63 22.79 21.87
C THR A 397 1.33 24.17 21.26
N GLY A 398 0.68 24.21 20.09
CA GLY A 398 0.40 25.44 19.33
C GLY A 398 -1.07 25.85 19.29
N ARG A 399 -1.92 25.39 20.22
CA ARG A 399 -3.26 25.99 20.40
C ARG A 399 -3.14 27.17 21.39
N PRO A 400 -3.49 28.42 20.94
CA PRO A 400 -3.62 29.54 21.84
C PRO A 400 -4.77 29.34 22.82
#